data_ad1d8a2541979ab8ee16a7956ccfabf0
#
_entry.id   ad1d8a2541979ab8ee16a7956ccfabf0
#
_cell.length_a   1.000
_cell.length_b   1.000
_cell.length_c   1.000
_cell.angle_alpha   90.00
_cell.angle_beta   90.00
_cell.angle_gamma   90.00
#
_symmetry.space_group_name_H-M   'P 1'
#
loop_
_entity.id
_entity.type
_entity.pdbx_description
1 polymer ?
#
loop_
_entity_poly.entity_id
_entity_poly.type
_entity_poly.pdbx_seq_one_letter_code
_entity_poly.pdbx_strand_id
1 'polypeptide(L)'
;MPHYIAKTHEDWATFLREEEITDNANFWSPHPRPLVNGLPGNYMFFYSKIPPSNRRKVVGWGKVTEYREENVARAWELFGLGNGANSQDEMLERLNSLLPSDERVGNDSLIGVNILDKIVGTDHFSAHA
;
A
#
# COMPACT_ATOMS: atom_id res chain seq x y z
N MET A 1 -6.11 20.91 -5.81
CA MET A 1 -6.12 19.47 -6.13
C MET A 1 -6.45 18.68 -4.89
N PRO A 2 -7.45 17.81 -4.96
CA PRO A 2 -7.73 16.96 -3.82
C PRO A 2 -6.60 15.94 -3.67
N HIS A 3 -6.22 15.71 -2.42
CA HIS A 3 -5.30 14.65 -2.08
C HIS A 3 -6.08 13.60 -1.31
N TYR A 4 -5.58 12.40 -1.31
CA TYR A 4 -6.24 11.29 -0.65
C TYR A 4 -5.47 10.87 0.59
N ILE A 5 -6.18 10.59 1.67
CA ILE A 5 -5.59 10.06 2.89
C ILE A 5 -6.05 8.62 3.03
N ALA A 6 -5.09 7.70 3.00
CA ALA A 6 -5.38 6.28 2.99
C ALA A 6 -4.95 5.62 4.28
N LYS A 7 -5.86 4.86 4.87
CA LYS A 7 -5.49 3.99 5.99
C LYS A 7 -4.53 2.93 5.47
N THR A 8 -3.38 2.84 6.11
CA THR A 8 -2.28 2.04 5.61
C THR A 8 -1.85 1.04 6.67
N HIS A 9 -1.57 -0.18 6.24
CA HIS A 9 -0.98 -1.15 7.12
C HIS A 9 0.44 -0.70 7.43
N GLU A 10 0.77 -0.63 8.72
CA GLU A 10 2.08 -0.13 9.15
C GLU A 10 3.22 -0.94 8.55
N ASP A 11 3.06 -2.26 8.47
CA ASP A 11 4.09 -3.14 7.94
C ASP A 11 4.41 -2.84 6.49
N TRP A 12 3.40 -2.47 5.68
CA TRP A 12 3.60 -2.10 4.29
C TRP A 12 4.46 -0.84 4.18
N ALA A 13 4.10 0.20 4.92
CA ALA A 13 4.83 1.47 4.88
C ALA A 13 6.26 1.32 5.41
N THR A 14 6.42 0.58 6.50
CA THR A 14 7.72 0.32 7.10
C THR A 14 8.61 -0.46 6.15
N PHE A 15 8.05 -1.47 5.47
CA PHE A 15 8.78 -2.28 4.51
C PHE A 15 9.34 -1.42 3.38
N LEU A 16 8.49 -0.56 2.78
CA LEU A 16 8.95 0.31 1.70
C LEU A 16 10.08 1.23 2.14
N ARG A 17 9.95 1.77 3.34
CA ARG A 17 10.99 2.66 3.88
C ARG A 17 12.30 1.92 4.11
N GLU A 18 12.24 0.75 4.73
CA GLU A 18 13.44 -0.04 5.05
C GLU A 18 14.13 -0.57 3.80
N GLU A 19 13.36 -0.90 2.77
CA GLU A 19 13.90 -1.36 1.50
C GLU A 19 14.22 -0.21 0.55
N GLU A 20 14.03 1.01 0.98
CA GLU A 20 14.31 2.22 0.21
C GLU A 20 13.57 2.24 -1.13
N ILE A 21 12.33 1.77 -1.15
CA ILE A 21 11.50 1.75 -2.34
C ILE A 21 10.79 3.08 -2.48
N THR A 22 11.11 3.82 -3.55
CA THR A 22 10.58 5.16 -3.78
C THR A 22 9.70 5.27 -5.02
N ASP A 23 9.77 4.29 -5.91
CA ASP A 23 9.03 4.32 -7.16
C ASP A 23 8.45 2.96 -7.47
N ASN A 24 7.43 2.96 -8.34
CA ASN A 24 6.80 1.74 -8.81
C ASN A 24 6.36 0.81 -7.68
N ALA A 25 5.72 1.39 -6.67
CA ALA A 25 5.15 0.63 -5.58
C ALA A 25 3.66 0.45 -5.79
N ASN A 26 3.13 -0.65 -5.28
CA ASN A 26 1.72 -0.96 -5.37
C ASN A 26 1.04 -0.77 -4.01
N PHE A 27 0.19 0.24 -3.93
CA PHE A 27 -0.73 0.37 -2.82
C PHE A 27 -1.98 -0.43 -3.20
N TRP A 28 -1.98 -1.70 -2.84
CA TRP A 28 -3.02 -2.61 -3.29
C TRP A 28 -4.30 -2.48 -2.48
N SER A 29 -5.42 -2.76 -3.15
CA SER A 29 -6.73 -2.85 -2.53
C SER A 29 -7.24 -4.27 -2.73
N PRO A 30 -7.73 -4.94 -1.68
CA PRO A 30 -8.26 -6.30 -1.83
C PRO A 30 -9.45 -6.38 -2.81
N HIS A 31 -10.16 -5.27 -2.99
CA HIS A 31 -11.26 -5.19 -3.94
C HIS A 31 -10.84 -4.31 -5.12
N PRO A 32 -11.10 -4.73 -6.36
CA PRO A 32 -10.66 -3.99 -7.54
C PRO A 32 -11.47 -2.72 -7.75
N ARG A 33 -11.03 -1.64 -7.15
CA ARG A 33 -11.60 -0.30 -7.38
C ARG A 33 -10.57 0.76 -7.02
N PRO A 34 -10.58 1.89 -7.75
CA PRO A 34 -9.62 2.97 -7.48
C PRO A 34 -9.84 3.56 -6.09
N LEU A 35 -8.74 3.80 -5.38
CA LEU A 35 -8.81 4.44 -4.06
C LEU A 35 -8.92 5.96 -4.15
N VAL A 36 -8.41 6.55 -5.22
CA VAL A 36 -8.39 8.00 -5.40
C VAL A 36 -9.26 8.42 -6.59
N ASN A 37 -10.40 7.77 -6.76
CA ASN A 37 -11.33 8.05 -7.84
C ASN A 37 -10.68 8.01 -9.22
N GLY A 38 -9.60 7.24 -9.36
CA GLY A 38 -8.91 7.07 -10.62
C GLY A 38 -8.22 8.32 -11.14
N LEU A 39 -7.89 9.27 -10.29
CA LEU A 39 -7.27 10.54 -10.71
C LEU A 39 -5.74 10.48 -10.55
N PRO A 40 -4.99 10.13 -11.62
CA PRO A 40 -3.53 10.16 -11.57
C PRO A 40 -3.02 11.58 -11.30
N GLY A 41 -1.85 11.66 -10.68
CA GLY A 41 -1.22 12.93 -10.36
C GLY A 41 -1.52 13.43 -8.97
N ASN A 42 -2.50 12.85 -8.28
CA ASN A 42 -2.78 13.22 -6.90
C ASN A 42 -1.82 12.51 -5.95
N TYR A 43 -1.58 13.15 -4.82
CA TYR A 43 -0.78 12.53 -3.77
C TYR A 43 -1.67 11.72 -2.84
N MET A 44 -1.16 10.58 -2.45
CA MET A 44 -1.80 9.73 -1.44
C MET A 44 -0.95 9.78 -0.18
N PHE A 45 -1.56 10.19 0.92
CA PHE A 45 -0.89 10.24 2.22
C PHE A 45 -1.25 8.99 3.00
N PHE A 46 -0.25 8.31 3.50
CA PHE A 46 -0.44 7.08 4.26
C PHE A 46 -0.55 7.42 5.73
N TYR A 47 -1.61 6.93 6.38
CA TYR A 47 -1.69 7.08 7.81
C TYR A 47 -1.87 5.72 8.48
N SER A 48 -1.35 5.60 9.67
CA SER A 48 -1.51 4.41 10.50
C SER A 48 -1.85 4.82 11.92
N LYS A 49 -2.55 3.94 12.62
CA LYS A 49 -2.76 4.11 14.06
C LYS A 49 -1.60 3.42 14.75
N ILE A 50 -0.87 4.18 15.58
CA ILE A 50 0.35 3.69 16.19
C ILE A 50 0.13 3.45 17.66
N PRO A 51 0.34 2.20 18.13
CA PRO A 51 0.23 1.90 19.56
C PRO A 51 1.26 2.67 20.37
N PRO A 52 1.04 2.91 21.64
CA PRO A 52 -0.13 2.48 22.42
C PRO A 52 -1.33 3.43 22.33
N SER A 53 -1.14 4.66 21.84
CA SER A 53 -2.20 5.66 21.80
C SER A 53 -3.23 5.44 20.71
N ASN A 54 -2.88 4.66 19.68
CA ASN A 54 -3.68 4.44 18.48
C ASN A 54 -4.07 5.75 17.77
N ARG A 55 -3.23 6.76 17.92
CA ARG A 55 -3.43 8.03 17.21
C ARG A 55 -3.07 7.87 15.76
N ARG A 56 -3.82 8.57 14.90
CA ARG A 56 -3.53 8.57 13.47
C ARG A 56 -2.28 9.40 13.20
N LYS A 57 -1.33 8.83 12.51
CA LYS A 57 -0.11 9.53 12.12
C LYS A 57 0.17 9.28 10.65
N VAL A 58 0.59 10.33 9.96
CA VAL A 58 1.07 10.20 8.58
C VAL A 58 2.43 9.53 8.63
N VAL A 59 2.55 8.41 7.92
CA VAL A 59 3.78 7.63 7.88
C VAL A 59 4.47 7.71 6.52
N GLY A 60 3.91 8.48 5.61
CA GLY A 60 4.50 8.70 4.30
C GLY A 60 3.50 9.21 3.29
N TRP A 61 3.98 9.41 2.07
CA TRP A 61 3.12 9.79 0.96
C TRP A 61 3.77 9.36 -0.34
N GLY A 62 2.96 9.34 -1.39
CA GLY A 62 3.43 9.03 -2.73
C GLY A 62 2.51 9.62 -3.77
N LYS A 63 2.99 9.72 -5.00
CA LYS A 63 2.20 10.26 -6.11
C LYS A 63 1.56 9.13 -6.87
N VAL A 64 0.24 9.16 -7.01
CA VAL A 64 -0.51 8.16 -7.78
C VAL A 64 -0.26 8.42 -9.25
N THR A 65 0.26 7.42 -9.96
CA THR A 65 0.52 7.53 -11.39
C THR A 65 -0.51 6.81 -12.23
N GLU A 66 -1.05 5.70 -11.73
CA GLU A 66 -2.00 4.90 -12.49
C GLU A 66 -2.76 3.97 -11.55
N TYR A 67 -3.99 3.65 -11.94
CA TYR A 67 -4.75 2.57 -11.33
C TYR A 67 -4.92 1.45 -12.35
N ARG A 68 -4.73 0.21 -11.89
CA ARG A 68 -4.93 -0.98 -12.71
C ARG A 68 -5.62 -2.07 -11.89
N GLU A 69 -6.12 -3.07 -12.58
CA GLU A 69 -6.62 -4.28 -11.94
C GLU A 69 -5.78 -5.44 -12.44
N GLU A 70 -5.18 -6.17 -11.51
CA GLU A 70 -4.33 -7.31 -11.83
C GLU A 70 -4.62 -8.42 -10.83
N ASN A 71 -4.32 -9.66 -11.19
CA ASN A 71 -4.36 -10.70 -10.17
C ASN A 71 -3.10 -10.63 -9.29
N VAL A 72 -3.15 -11.30 -8.15
CA VAL A 72 -2.07 -11.24 -7.16
C VAL A 72 -0.74 -11.68 -7.75
N ALA A 73 -0.74 -12.79 -8.50
CA ALA A 73 0.49 -13.31 -9.11
C ALA A 73 1.10 -12.29 -10.08
N ARG A 74 0.25 -11.64 -10.89
CA ARG A 74 0.73 -10.65 -11.85
C ARG A 74 1.24 -9.40 -11.15
N ALA A 75 0.56 -8.96 -10.09
CA ALA A 75 1.03 -7.82 -9.31
C ALA A 75 2.40 -8.11 -8.70
N TRP A 76 2.62 -9.35 -8.27
CA TRP A 76 3.94 -9.72 -7.76
C TRP A 76 5.01 -9.66 -8.85
N GLU A 77 4.70 -10.15 -10.06
CA GLU A 77 5.63 -10.06 -11.18
C GLU A 77 5.99 -8.61 -11.53
N LEU A 78 4.98 -7.72 -11.49
CA LEU A 78 5.16 -6.34 -11.91
C LEU A 78 5.91 -5.49 -10.89
N PHE A 79 5.68 -5.72 -9.61
CA PHE A 79 6.18 -4.83 -8.56
C PHE A 79 7.15 -5.48 -7.59
N GLY A 80 7.13 -6.81 -7.46
CA GLY A 80 8.03 -7.50 -6.54
C GLY A 80 7.95 -6.91 -5.14
N LEU A 81 9.09 -6.50 -4.61
CA LEU A 81 9.17 -5.88 -3.28
C LEU A 81 8.36 -4.58 -3.18
N GLY A 82 8.04 -3.95 -4.32
CA GLY A 82 7.18 -2.76 -4.34
C GLY A 82 5.76 -3.03 -3.87
N ASN A 83 5.37 -4.29 -3.72
CA ASN A 83 4.10 -4.65 -3.10
C ASN A 83 4.15 -4.53 -1.57
N GLY A 84 5.29 -4.21 -1.00
CA GLY A 84 5.42 -4.03 0.44
C GLY A 84 5.53 -5.33 1.21
N ALA A 85 6.04 -6.38 0.57
CA ALA A 85 6.20 -7.69 1.19
C ALA A 85 7.44 -8.38 0.63
N ASN A 86 7.98 -9.34 1.36
CA ASN A 86 9.17 -10.08 0.97
C ASN A 86 8.90 -11.14 -0.10
N SER A 87 7.68 -11.60 -0.20
CA SER A 87 7.31 -12.68 -1.10
C SER A 87 5.85 -12.57 -1.50
N GLN A 88 5.48 -13.27 -2.57
CA GLN A 88 4.09 -13.35 -3.02
C GLN A 88 3.20 -13.95 -1.93
N ASP A 89 3.69 -14.97 -1.23
CA ASP A 89 2.94 -15.60 -0.15
C ASP A 89 2.68 -14.64 0.99
N GLU A 90 3.67 -13.84 1.36
CA GLU A 90 3.51 -12.83 2.40
C GLU A 90 2.51 -11.75 1.96
N MET A 91 2.58 -11.32 0.70
CA MET A 91 1.62 -10.36 0.14
C MET A 91 0.20 -10.91 0.24
N LEU A 92 0.02 -12.17 -0.16
CA LEU A 92 -1.29 -12.81 -0.13
C LEU A 92 -1.81 -12.93 1.31
N GLU A 93 -0.93 -13.26 2.23
CA GLU A 93 -1.28 -13.35 3.65
C GLU A 93 -1.75 -12.00 4.20
N ARG A 94 -1.06 -10.92 3.84
CA ARG A 94 -1.45 -9.57 4.25
C ARG A 94 -2.79 -9.15 3.66
N LEU A 95 -3.02 -9.45 2.39
CA LEU A 95 -4.31 -9.19 1.74
C LEU A 95 -5.43 -9.88 2.51
N ASN A 96 -5.24 -11.15 2.80
CA ASN A 96 -6.27 -11.94 3.48
C ASN A 96 -6.48 -11.53 4.93
N SER A 97 -5.47 -10.94 5.57
CA SER A 97 -5.62 -10.44 6.95
C SER A 97 -6.58 -9.26 7.04
N LEU A 98 -6.85 -8.59 5.92
CA LEU A 98 -7.75 -7.45 5.86
C LEU A 98 -9.17 -7.84 5.47
N LEU A 99 -9.40 -9.10 5.16
CA LEU A 99 -10.67 -9.59 4.63
C LEU A 99 -11.34 -10.54 5.62
N PRO A 100 -12.70 -10.58 5.62
CA PRO A 100 -13.42 -11.62 6.34
C PRO A 100 -13.01 -13.00 5.84
N SER A 101 -13.12 -14.01 6.70
CA SER A 101 -12.66 -15.35 6.38
C SER A 101 -13.38 -15.98 5.18
N ASP A 102 -14.59 -15.52 4.87
CA ASP A 102 -15.37 -16.01 3.74
C ASP A 102 -15.09 -15.23 2.44
N GLU A 103 -14.22 -14.23 2.48
CA GLU A 103 -13.89 -13.41 1.32
C GLU A 103 -12.41 -13.49 0.94
N ARG A 104 -11.77 -14.60 1.28
CA ARG A 104 -10.34 -14.73 1.02
C ARG A 104 -10.02 -14.72 -0.47
N VAL A 105 -8.88 -14.13 -0.80
CA VAL A 105 -8.37 -14.07 -2.17
C VAL A 105 -7.24 -15.06 -2.34
N GLY A 106 -7.04 -15.49 -3.58
CA GLY A 106 -5.92 -16.33 -3.98
C GLY A 106 -5.06 -15.65 -5.02
N ASN A 107 -4.08 -16.38 -5.53
CA ASN A 107 -3.14 -15.84 -6.53
C ASN A 107 -3.80 -15.38 -7.82
N ASP A 108 -4.94 -15.97 -8.17
CA ASP A 108 -5.68 -15.64 -9.38
C ASP A 108 -6.74 -14.57 -9.17
N SER A 109 -6.94 -14.12 -7.94
CA SER A 109 -7.96 -13.12 -7.64
C SER A 109 -7.53 -11.75 -8.13
N LEU A 110 -8.48 -10.98 -8.70
CA LEU A 110 -8.21 -9.61 -9.08
C LEU A 110 -8.18 -8.71 -7.85
N ILE A 111 -7.20 -7.83 -7.83
CA ILE A 111 -7.07 -6.81 -6.79
C ILE A 111 -6.90 -5.46 -7.45
N GLY A 112 -7.13 -4.40 -6.70
CA GLY A 112 -6.84 -3.06 -7.15
C GLY A 112 -5.36 -2.75 -6.98
N VAL A 113 -4.77 -2.15 -8.00
CA VAL A 113 -3.35 -1.80 -8.03
C VAL A 113 -3.25 -0.30 -8.24
N ASN A 114 -2.83 0.42 -7.20
CA ASN A 114 -2.60 1.86 -7.28
C ASN A 114 -1.09 2.08 -7.33
N ILE A 115 -0.59 2.47 -8.48
CA ILE A 115 0.85 2.60 -8.70
C ILE A 115 1.31 3.95 -8.18
N LEU A 116 2.32 3.92 -7.33
CA LEU A 116 2.85 5.10 -6.67
C LEU A 116 4.31 5.31 -7.03
N ASP A 117 4.64 6.57 -7.30
CA ASP A 117 6.01 7.03 -7.46
C ASP A 117 6.29 8.15 -6.46
N LYS A 118 7.54 8.56 -6.36
CA LYS A 118 7.98 9.65 -5.49
C LYS A 118 7.54 9.43 -4.05
N ILE A 119 7.74 8.21 -3.58
CA ILE A 119 7.32 7.82 -2.24
C ILE A 119 8.32 8.36 -1.23
N VAL A 120 7.77 8.98 -0.20
CA VAL A 120 8.56 9.48 0.93
C VAL A 120 7.98 8.85 2.19
N GLY A 121 8.83 8.11 2.91
CA GLY A 121 8.46 7.60 4.22
C GLY A 121 8.84 8.60 5.28
N THR A 122 7.94 8.88 6.19
CA THR A 122 8.29 9.74 7.31
C THR A 122 9.00 8.91 8.35
N ASP A 123 9.93 9.54 9.03
CA ASP A 123 10.68 8.91 10.10
C ASP A 123 10.15 9.34 11.45
N HIS A 124 8.84 9.39 11.58
CA HIS A 124 8.24 9.89 12.81
C HIS A 124 8.57 9.02 14.01
N PHE A 125 8.92 7.75 13.79
CA PHE A 125 9.33 6.89 14.92
C PHE A 125 10.61 7.39 15.55
N SER A 126 11.57 7.77 14.74
CA SER A 126 12.81 8.32 15.25
C SER A 126 12.68 9.78 15.61
N ALA A 127 11.76 10.50 15.00
CA ALA A 127 11.52 11.91 15.32
C ALA A 127 11.10 12.13 16.77
N HIS A 128 10.69 11.08 17.43
CA HIS A 128 10.28 11.15 18.83
C HIS A 128 11.29 10.52 19.78
N ALA A 129 12.40 10.14 19.21
CA ALA A 129 13.47 9.58 20.01
C ALA A 129 14.12 10.66 20.87
#